data_a01b27e69bc870c2eaccbd4ce02cfea6
#
_entry.id   a01b27e69bc870c2eaccbd4ce02cfea6
#
_cell.length_a   1.000
_cell.length_b   1.000
_cell.length_c   1.000
_cell.angle_alpha   90.00
_cell.angle_beta   90.00
_cell.angle_gamma   90.00
#
_symmetry.space_group_name_H-M   'P 1'
#
loop_
_entity.id
_entity.type
_entity.pdbx_description
1 polymer ?
#
loop_
_entity_poly.entity_id
_entity_poly.type
_entity_poly.pdbx_seq_one_letter_code
_entity_poly.pdbx_strand_id
1 'polypeptide(L)'
;TILGKWNGAVGNYNAHVAAAPEADWPAIARQFIESLGLTVNAYTTQIEPHDWIAEYCDAVAAIDTVLLDFARDCWGYISLGYLKQRAVAGEVGSSTMPHKVNPIDFENAEGNFGVANALLRHFAEKLPVSRFQRDLTDSTVLRNLGVALAHALIGWRSLARGLDKIQPDAARIAADLEPAWEVLGEAVQTVLRAAGVPN
;
A
#
# COMPACT_ATOMS: atom_id res chain seq x y z
N THR A 1 12.16 0.61 -9.94
CA THR A 1 13.29 1.46 -10.38
C THR A 1 12.75 2.81 -10.87
N ILE A 2 13.36 3.92 -10.46
CA ILE A 2 12.95 5.25 -10.93
C ILE A 2 13.56 5.49 -12.30
N LEU A 3 12.71 5.82 -13.27
CA LEU A 3 13.11 6.07 -14.65
C LEU A 3 13.37 7.56 -14.89
N GLY A 4 14.34 7.88 -15.74
CA GLY A 4 14.69 9.23 -16.14
C GLY A 4 14.70 9.41 -17.65
N LYS A 5 14.41 10.63 -18.09
CA LYS A 5 14.36 11.02 -19.51
C LYS A 5 15.24 12.24 -19.76
N TRP A 6 16.07 12.18 -20.82
CA TRP A 6 16.76 13.35 -21.36
C TRP A 6 16.98 13.20 -22.88
N ASN A 7 15.90 13.25 -23.64
CA ASN A 7 15.86 13.02 -25.08
C ASN A 7 15.03 14.07 -25.84
N GLY A 8 15.15 15.33 -25.44
CA GLY A 8 14.52 16.45 -26.13
C GLY A 8 13.03 16.66 -25.83
N ALA A 9 12.45 17.64 -26.50
CA ALA A 9 11.09 18.12 -26.24
C ALA A 9 9.98 17.16 -26.65
N VAL A 10 10.27 16.19 -27.52
CA VAL A 10 9.29 15.23 -28.05
C VAL A 10 9.78 13.78 -28.02
N GLY A 11 10.75 13.49 -27.17
CA GLY A 11 11.26 12.13 -27.01
C GLY A 11 12.27 11.69 -28.09
N ASN A 12 12.90 12.63 -28.77
CA ASN A 12 13.96 12.37 -29.75
C ASN A 12 15.10 13.39 -29.65
N TYR A 13 16.20 13.13 -30.35
CA TYR A 13 17.38 13.99 -30.36
C TYR A 13 17.49 14.89 -31.60
N ASN A 14 16.42 15.08 -32.38
CA ASN A 14 16.48 15.82 -33.65
C ASN A 14 17.11 17.20 -33.50
N ALA A 15 16.71 17.98 -32.51
CA ALA A 15 17.27 19.31 -32.26
C ALA A 15 18.74 19.23 -31.78
N HIS A 16 19.09 18.22 -31.01
CA HIS A 16 20.46 18.00 -30.53
C HIS A 16 21.37 17.62 -31.68
N VAL A 17 20.95 16.70 -32.54
CA VAL A 17 21.70 16.29 -33.74
C VAL A 17 21.87 17.45 -34.72
N ALA A 18 20.84 18.29 -34.88
CA ALA A 18 20.97 19.50 -35.71
C ALA A 18 21.99 20.49 -35.18
N ALA A 19 22.15 20.60 -33.86
CA ALA A 19 23.10 21.49 -33.20
C ALA A 19 24.52 20.91 -33.14
N ALA A 20 24.66 19.62 -32.90
CA ALA A 20 25.94 18.92 -32.77
C ALA A 20 25.83 17.49 -33.31
N PRO A 21 25.94 17.31 -34.63
CA PRO A 21 25.71 16.02 -35.30
C PRO A 21 26.72 14.93 -34.94
N GLU A 22 27.93 15.34 -34.50
CA GLU A 22 29.03 14.41 -34.17
C GLU A 22 28.88 13.78 -32.76
N ALA A 23 27.96 14.27 -31.94
CA ALA A 23 27.81 13.80 -30.56
C ALA A 23 26.91 12.57 -30.49
N ASP A 24 27.33 11.57 -29.70
CA ASP A 24 26.49 10.42 -29.34
C ASP A 24 25.48 10.80 -28.23
N TRP A 25 24.39 11.45 -28.64
CA TRP A 25 23.37 11.95 -27.72
C TRP A 25 22.73 10.87 -26.84
N PRO A 26 22.41 9.66 -27.36
CA PRO A 26 21.93 8.57 -26.52
C PRO A 26 22.91 8.17 -25.41
N ALA A 27 24.22 8.10 -25.71
CA ALA A 27 25.23 7.77 -24.71
C ALA A 27 25.38 8.89 -23.67
N ILE A 28 25.39 10.14 -24.08
CA ILE A 28 25.46 11.32 -23.20
C ILE A 28 24.25 11.36 -22.27
N ALA A 29 23.03 11.16 -22.80
CA ALA A 29 21.80 11.13 -22.02
C ALA A 29 21.81 10.01 -20.98
N ARG A 30 22.24 8.82 -21.38
CA ARG A 30 22.38 7.67 -20.48
C ARG A 30 23.33 7.99 -19.33
N GLN A 31 24.54 8.43 -19.65
CA GLN A 31 25.55 8.76 -18.65
C GLN A 31 25.06 9.83 -17.67
N PHE A 32 24.37 10.85 -18.16
CA PHE A 32 23.80 11.90 -17.31
C PHE A 32 22.73 11.35 -16.37
N ILE A 33 21.75 10.60 -16.88
CA ILE A 33 20.67 10.03 -16.08
C ILE A 33 21.21 9.06 -15.03
N GLU A 34 22.13 8.18 -15.43
CA GLU A 34 22.72 7.18 -14.52
C GLU A 34 23.61 7.85 -13.45
N SER A 35 24.24 9.01 -13.75
CA SER A 35 24.97 9.78 -12.74
C SER A 35 24.10 10.33 -11.61
N LEU A 36 22.79 10.44 -11.84
CA LEU A 36 21.79 10.83 -10.84
C LEU A 36 21.20 9.62 -10.06
N GLY A 37 21.71 8.42 -10.31
CA GLY A 37 21.18 7.19 -9.69
C GLY A 37 19.86 6.72 -10.30
N LEU A 38 19.47 7.22 -11.47
CA LEU A 38 18.26 6.87 -12.18
C LEU A 38 18.55 5.87 -13.30
N THR A 39 17.52 5.20 -13.80
CA THR A 39 17.60 4.33 -14.98
C THR A 39 17.06 5.07 -16.20
N VAL A 40 17.77 5.02 -17.33
CA VAL A 40 17.34 5.70 -18.54
C VAL A 40 16.08 5.03 -19.13
N ASN A 41 15.06 5.83 -19.44
CA ASN A 41 13.97 5.43 -20.31
C ASN A 41 14.30 5.88 -21.74
N ALA A 42 14.65 4.90 -22.59
CA ALA A 42 15.10 5.18 -23.96
C ALA A 42 13.97 5.64 -24.89
N TYR A 43 12.74 5.22 -24.61
CA TYR A 43 11.57 5.47 -25.46
C TYR A 43 10.52 6.24 -24.68
N THR A 44 10.46 7.54 -24.93
CA THR A 44 9.52 8.45 -24.26
C THR A 44 8.84 9.37 -25.28
N THR A 45 7.91 10.15 -24.82
CA THR A 45 7.34 11.28 -25.55
C THR A 45 7.90 12.60 -25.00
N GLN A 46 7.11 13.62 -24.84
CA GLN A 46 7.56 14.88 -24.25
C GLN A 46 8.03 14.72 -22.80
N ILE A 47 7.41 13.79 -22.07
CA ILE A 47 7.72 13.48 -20.67
C ILE A 47 8.15 12.02 -20.52
N GLU A 48 8.69 11.68 -19.37
CA GLU A 48 8.78 10.30 -18.91
C GLU A 48 7.36 9.81 -18.61
N PRO A 49 6.91 8.63 -19.12
CA PRO A 49 5.49 8.24 -19.15
C PRO A 49 4.89 7.79 -17.81
N HIS A 50 5.62 7.92 -16.71
CA HIS A 50 5.17 7.64 -15.36
C HIS A 50 4.85 6.16 -15.02
N ASP A 51 5.27 5.22 -15.85
CA ASP A 51 5.01 3.79 -15.61
C ASP A 51 5.57 3.34 -14.25
N TRP A 52 6.75 3.81 -13.87
CA TRP A 52 7.36 3.49 -12.58
C TRP A 52 6.56 4.05 -11.38
N ILE A 53 5.87 5.19 -11.58
CA ILE A 53 4.97 5.76 -10.54
C ILE A 53 3.75 4.86 -10.39
N ALA A 54 3.21 4.34 -11.50
CA ALA A 54 2.11 3.40 -11.48
C ALA A 54 2.49 2.12 -10.71
N GLU A 55 3.64 1.51 -11.03
CA GLU A 55 4.17 0.36 -10.30
C GLU A 55 4.35 0.63 -8.80
N TYR A 56 4.86 1.81 -8.46
CA TYR A 56 5.04 2.22 -7.07
C TYR A 56 3.69 2.37 -6.34
N CYS A 57 2.71 3.02 -6.98
CA CYS A 57 1.36 3.19 -6.42
C CYS A 57 0.67 1.84 -6.20
N ASP A 58 0.77 0.92 -7.15
CA ASP A 58 0.20 -0.42 -7.03
C ASP A 58 0.86 -1.22 -5.89
N ALA A 59 2.18 -1.12 -5.76
CA ALA A 59 2.90 -1.79 -4.67
C ALA A 59 2.48 -1.26 -3.28
N VAL A 60 2.34 0.06 -3.12
CA VAL A 60 1.86 0.67 -1.87
C VAL A 60 0.41 0.25 -1.60
N ALA A 61 -0.47 0.30 -2.61
CA ALA A 61 -1.86 -0.12 -2.47
C ALA A 61 -2.01 -1.60 -2.10
N ALA A 62 -1.13 -2.45 -2.61
CA ALA A 62 -1.11 -3.87 -2.24
C ALA A 62 -0.75 -4.07 -0.76
N ILE A 63 0.29 -3.37 -0.26
CA ILE A 63 0.66 -3.40 1.16
C ILE A 63 -0.48 -2.88 2.02
N ASP A 64 -1.05 -1.73 1.68
CA ASP A 64 -2.15 -1.11 2.43
C ASP A 64 -3.39 -2.02 2.46
N THR A 65 -3.64 -2.80 1.40
CA THR A 65 -4.75 -3.76 1.36
C THR A 65 -4.55 -4.89 2.37
N VAL A 66 -3.34 -5.44 2.48
CA VAL A 66 -3.01 -6.48 3.48
C VAL A 66 -3.13 -5.92 4.90
N LEU A 67 -2.64 -4.70 5.13
CA LEU A 67 -2.70 -4.06 6.45
C LEU A 67 -4.13 -3.65 6.84
N LEU A 68 -4.97 -3.30 5.86
CA LEU A 68 -6.40 -3.04 6.07
C LEU A 68 -7.13 -4.30 6.53
N ASP A 69 -6.89 -5.43 5.86
CA ASP A 69 -7.44 -6.73 6.24
C ASP A 69 -7.03 -7.11 7.66
N PHE A 70 -5.75 -6.98 7.96
CA PHE A 70 -5.22 -7.22 9.29
C PHE A 70 -5.83 -6.29 10.37
N ALA A 71 -6.07 -5.02 10.05
CA ALA A 71 -6.72 -4.07 10.96
C ALA A 71 -8.16 -4.51 11.29
N ARG A 72 -8.89 -5.03 10.29
CA ARG A 72 -10.24 -5.60 10.45
C ARG A 72 -10.25 -6.84 11.34
N ASP A 73 -9.29 -7.73 11.16
CA ASP A 73 -9.14 -8.91 12.00
C ASP A 73 -8.86 -8.54 13.45
N CYS A 74 -7.93 -7.60 13.69
CA CYS A 74 -7.68 -7.08 15.04
C CYS A 74 -8.95 -6.49 15.67
N TRP A 75 -9.70 -5.69 14.92
CA TRP A 75 -10.99 -5.15 15.35
C TRP A 75 -11.98 -6.29 15.72
N GLY A 76 -12.07 -7.30 14.86
CA GLY A 76 -12.90 -8.48 15.08
C GLY A 76 -12.54 -9.24 16.36
N TYR A 77 -11.25 -9.54 16.56
CA TYR A 77 -10.78 -10.23 17.77
C TYR A 77 -10.96 -9.40 19.05
N ILE A 78 -10.87 -8.07 18.96
CA ILE A 78 -11.23 -7.19 20.10
C ILE A 78 -12.72 -7.31 20.40
N SER A 79 -13.59 -7.33 19.39
CA SER A 79 -15.03 -7.45 19.58
C SER A 79 -15.46 -8.78 20.20
N LEU A 80 -14.72 -9.86 19.91
CA LEU A 80 -14.93 -11.20 20.50
C LEU A 80 -14.29 -11.32 21.90
N GLY A 81 -13.49 -10.35 22.34
CA GLY A 81 -12.78 -10.36 23.59
C GLY A 81 -11.51 -11.22 23.61
N TYR A 82 -11.04 -11.69 22.45
CA TYR A 82 -9.79 -12.45 22.33
C TYR A 82 -8.56 -11.56 22.44
N LEU A 83 -8.69 -10.30 22.03
CA LEU A 83 -7.72 -9.26 22.26
C LEU A 83 -8.31 -8.20 23.20
N LYS A 84 -7.57 -7.83 24.23
CA LYS A 84 -7.89 -6.73 25.15
C LYS A 84 -7.07 -5.51 24.82
N GLN A 85 -7.69 -4.34 24.82
CA GLN A 85 -6.99 -3.06 24.72
C GLN A 85 -6.55 -2.62 26.11
N ARG A 86 -5.30 -2.23 26.24
CA ARG A 86 -4.77 -1.56 27.43
C ARG A 86 -5.30 -0.12 27.46
N ALA A 87 -5.91 0.27 28.56
CA ALA A 87 -6.30 1.66 28.78
C ALA A 87 -5.05 2.53 28.90
N VAL A 88 -4.98 3.58 28.11
CA VAL A 88 -3.92 4.58 28.20
C VAL A 88 -4.46 5.76 29.00
N ALA A 89 -3.72 6.20 30.03
CA ALA A 89 -4.12 7.32 30.87
C ALA A 89 -4.31 8.59 30.00
N GLY A 90 -5.49 9.20 30.08
CA GLY A 90 -5.85 10.39 29.30
C GLY A 90 -6.62 10.11 28.00
N GLU A 91 -6.77 8.87 27.56
CA GLU A 91 -7.67 8.50 26.47
C GLU A 91 -9.10 8.31 26.99
N VAL A 92 -10.03 9.13 26.50
CA VAL A 92 -11.45 9.02 26.83
C VAL A 92 -12.13 8.22 25.74
N GLY A 93 -12.66 7.04 26.06
CA GLY A 93 -13.30 6.16 25.08
C GLY A 93 -14.54 6.77 24.42
N SER A 94 -15.41 7.37 25.21
CA SER A 94 -16.57 8.15 24.75
C SER A 94 -17.03 9.08 25.86
N SER A 95 -17.34 10.33 25.52
CA SER A 95 -17.94 11.29 26.47
C SER A 95 -19.37 10.90 26.87
N THR A 96 -20.08 10.17 26.02
CA THR A 96 -21.48 9.77 26.20
C THR A 96 -21.64 8.35 26.75
N MET A 97 -20.66 7.48 26.48
CA MET A 97 -20.66 6.08 26.89
C MET A 97 -19.28 5.71 27.49
N PRO A 98 -19.01 6.05 28.76
CA PRO A 98 -17.67 5.87 29.37
C PRO A 98 -17.17 4.41 29.41
N HIS A 99 -18.10 3.44 29.34
CA HIS A 99 -17.79 2.01 29.32
C HIS A 99 -17.41 1.49 27.93
N LYS A 100 -17.58 2.30 26.86
CA LYS A 100 -17.29 1.91 25.49
C LYS A 100 -15.84 2.22 25.15
N VAL A 101 -15.01 1.21 25.01
CA VAL A 101 -13.66 1.31 24.49
C VAL A 101 -13.68 0.92 23.01
N ASN A 102 -13.53 1.91 22.13
CA ASN A 102 -13.46 1.66 20.70
C ASN A 102 -12.04 1.29 20.29
N PRO A 103 -11.82 0.34 19.35
CA PRO A 103 -10.52 0.07 18.76
C PRO A 103 -10.17 1.12 17.70
N ILE A 104 -10.16 2.39 18.08
CA ILE A 104 -10.11 3.57 17.20
C ILE A 104 -8.85 3.61 16.33
N ASP A 105 -7.74 3.07 16.82
CA ASP A 105 -6.49 3.03 16.04
C ASP A 105 -6.63 2.11 14.83
N PHE A 106 -7.33 0.98 14.95
CA PHE A 106 -7.61 0.06 13.84
C PHE A 106 -8.65 0.63 12.87
N GLU A 107 -9.72 1.27 13.39
CA GLU A 107 -10.73 1.95 12.57
C GLU A 107 -10.11 3.11 11.76
N ASN A 108 -9.24 3.91 12.40
CA ASN A 108 -8.52 4.99 11.75
C ASN A 108 -7.52 4.47 10.69
N ALA A 109 -6.86 3.34 10.96
CA ALA A 109 -5.99 2.69 9.98
C ALA A 109 -6.78 2.24 8.76
N GLU A 110 -7.88 1.51 8.96
CA GLU A 110 -8.78 1.04 7.89
C GLU A 110 -9.27 2.20 7.01
N GLY A 111 -9.78 3.28 7.62
CA GLY A 111 -10.30 4.44 6.90
C GLY A 111 -9.22 5.13 6.07
N ASN A 112 -8.02 5.31 6.61
CA ASN A 112 -6.91 5.94 5.90
C ASN A 112 -6.37 5.06 4.76
N PHE A 113 -6.24 3.75 4.95
CA PHE A 113 -5.87 2.83 3.87
C PHE A 113 -6.89 2.83 2.74
N GLY A 114 -8.20 2.91 3.06
CA GLY A 114 -9.25 3.01 2.05
C GLY A 114 -9.10 4.25 1.17
N VAL A 115 -8.85 5.42 1.77
CA VAL A 115 -8.63 6.67 1.04
C VAL A 115 -7.32 6.61 0.23
N ALA A 116 -6.23 6.15 0.85
CA ALA A 116 -4.94 6.00 0.16
C ALA A 116 -5.09 5.11 -1.08
N ASN A 117 -5.68 3.92 -0.94
CA ASN A 117 -5.85 2.96 -2.02
C ASN A 117 -6.72 3.49 -3.16
N ALA A 118 -7.76 4.26 -2.88
CA ALA A 118 -8.59 4.87 -3.91
C ALA A 118 -7.78 5.85 -4.78
N LEU A 119 -6.92 6.66 -4.16
CA LEU A 119 -6.06 7.60 -4.86
C LEU A 119 -4.91 6.90 -5.59
N LEU A 120 -4.21 5.96 -4.93
CA LEU A 120 -3.08 5.23 -5.50
C LEU A 120 -3.49 4.44 -6.76
N ARG A 121 -4.63 3.75 -6.72
CA ARG A 121 -5.16 3.04 -7.90
C ARG A 121 -5.51 3.99 -9.04
N HIS A 122 -6.14 5.13 -8.73
CA HIS A 122 -6.39 6.14 -9.74
C HIS A 122 -5.08 6.67 -10.37
N PHE A 123 -4.03 6.85 -9.58
CA PHE A 123 -2.72 7.30 -10.10
C PHE A 123 -2.08 6.24 -10.99
N ALA A 124 -2.11 4.98 -10.58
CA ALA A 124 -1.59 3.87 -11.37
C ALA A 124 -2.30 3.73 -12.74
N GLU A 125 -3.61 3.90 -12.77
CA GLU A 125 -4.41 3.83 -14.00
C GLU A 125 -4.25 5.08 -14.88
N LYS A 126 -4.15 6.26 -14.28
CA LYS A 126 -4.20 7.53 -15.02
C LYS A 126 -2.84 8.00 -15.51
N LEU A 127 -1.80 7.89 -14.70
CA LEU A 127 -0.53 8.56 -15.01
C LEU A 127 0.17 8.03 -16.26
N PRO A 128 0.14 6.72 -16.59
CA PRO A 128 0.71 6.21 -17.83
C PRO A 128 -0.08 6.61 -19.08
N VAL A 129 -1.31 7.11 -18.93
CA VAL A 129 -2.21 7.44 -20.05
C VAL A 129 -2.16 8.92 -20.37
N SER A 130 -1.65 9.25 -21.54
CA SER A 130 -1.57 10.62 -22.07
C SER A 130 -1.94 10.65 -23.54
N ARG A 131 -2.43 11.81 -24.03
CA ARG A 131 -2.80 11.98 -25.44
C ARG A 131 -1.58 12.43 -26.24
N PHE A 132 -1.33 11.76 -27.37
CA PHE A 132 -0.25 12.09 -28.29
C PHE A 132 1.10 12.24 -27.58
N GLN A 133 1.76 13.39 -27.73
CA GLN A 133 3.03 13.68 -27.08
C GLN A 133 2.90 13.95 -25.59
N ARG A 134 1.85 14.65 -25.19
CA ARG A 134 1.46 14.91 -23.81
C ARG A 134 0.15 15.68 -23.74
N ASP A 135 -0.71 15.34 -22.80
CA ASP A 135 -1.73 16.24 -22.26
C ASP A 135 -1.33 16.74 -20.86
N LEU A 136 -2.09 17.70 -20.30
CA LEU A 136 -1.78 18.31 -18.99
C LEU A 136 -2.58 17.70 -17.83
N THR A 137 -3.30 16.60 -18.04
CA THR A 137 -4.09 15.95 -16.98
C THR A 137 -3.22 15.33 -15.90
N ASP A 138 -2.02 14.87 -16.26
CA ASP A 138 -1.01 14.37 -15.33
C ASP A 138 -0.63 15.40 -14.25
N SER A 139 -0.50 16.65 -14.63
CA SER A 139 -0.13 17.75 -13.74
C SER A 139 -1.12 17.94 -12.58
N THR A 140 -2.42 17.75 -12.82
CA THR A 140 -3.45 17.78 -11.76
C THR A 140 -3.34 16.57 -10.83
N VAL A 141 -3.10 15.39 -11.39
CA VAL A 141 -3.04 14.12 -10.66
C VAL A 141 -1.78 14.05 -9.79
N LEU A 142 -0.62 14.39 -10.34
CA LEU A 142 0.68 14.36 -9.64
C LEU A 142 0.71 15.22 -8.37
N ARG A 143 -0.04 16.34 -8.34
CA ARG A 143 -0.14 17.19 -7.14
C ARG A 143 -0.74 16.48 -5.93
N ASN A 144 -1.45 15.38 -6.14
CA ASN A 144 -2.14 14.63 -5.09
C ASN A 144 -1.36 13.39 -4.61
N LEU A 145 -0.18 13.07 -5.18
CA LEU A 145 0.63 11.93 -4.74
C LEU A 145 0.95 12.02 -3.25
N GLY A 146 1.35 13.20 -2.77
CA GLY A 146 1.64 13.42 -1.34
C GLY A 146 0.43 13.19 -0.44
N VAL A 147 -0.79 13.45 -0.91
CA VAL A 147 -2.03 13.22 -0.16
C VAL A 147 -2.24 11.72 0.04
N ALA A 148 -2.12 10.91 -1.02
CA ALA A 148 -2.27 9.46 -0.94
C ALA A 148 -1.24 8.84 0.01
N LEU A 149 0.03 9.22 -0.15
CA LEU A 149 1.13 8.72 0.70
C LEU A 149 0.98 9.18 2.15
N ALA A 150 0.44 10.38 2.40
CA ALA A 150 0.17 10.86 3.76
C ALA A 150 -0.93 10.01 4.42
N HIS A 151 -2.01 9.68 3.70
CA HIS A 151 -3.03 8.77 4.21
C HIS A 151 -2.47 7.37 4.51
N ALA A 152 -1.68 6.78 3.61
CA ALA A 152 -1.00 5.52 3.86
C ALA A 152 -0.13 5.58 5.14
N LEU A 153 0.69 6.62 5.29
CA LEU A 153 1.54 6.82 6.46
C LEU A 153 0.74 6.99 7.77
N ILE A 154 -0.38 7.72 7.73
CA ILE A 154 -1.28 7.85 8.88
C ILE A 154 -1.86 6.49 9.25
N GLY A 155 -2.31 5.72 8.26
CA GLY A 155 -2.80 4.35 8.45
C GLY A 155 -1.76 3.44 9.11
N TRP A 156 -0.54 3.41 8.59
CA TRP A 156 0.56 2.61 9.16
C TRP A 156 0.87 2.99 10.61
N ARG A 157 0.94 4.29 10.90
CA ARG A 157 1.19 4.77 12.27
C ARG A 157 0.04 4.47 13.22
N SER A 158 -1.22 4.57 12.74
CA SER A 158 -2.39 4.18 13.54
C SER A 158 -2.38 2.70 13.85
N LEU A 159 -2.14 1.85 12.85
CA LEU A 159 -2.04 0.41 13.04
C LEU A 159 -0.96 0.05 14.07
N ALA A 160 0.22 0.63 13.95
CA ALA A 160 1.32 0.41 14.91
C ALA A 160 0.91 0.79 16.34
N ARG A 161 0.29 1.96 16.55
CA ARG A 161 -0.23 2.36 17.86
C ARG A 161 -1.29 1.40 18.41
N GLY A 162 -2.19 0.90 17.54
CA GLY A 162 -3.18 -0.10 17.90
C GLY A 162 -2.54 -1.38 18.41
N LEU A 163 -1.52 -1.88 17.70
CA LEU A 163 -0.77 -3.08 18.07
C LEU A 163 -0.05 -2.94 19.41
N ASP A 164 0.51 -1.77 19.70
CA ASP A 164 1.17 -1.49 20.98
C ASP A 164 0.20 -1.53 22.18
N LYS A 165 -1.11 -1.38 21.94
CA LYS A 165 -2.15 -1.32 22.97
C LYS A 165 -2.86 -2.63 23.21
N ILE A 166 -2.74 -3.64 22.35
CA ILE A 166 -3.45 -4.91 22.49
C ILE A 166 -2.63 -5.98 23.19
N GLN A 167 -3.34 -6.90 23.82
CA GLN A 167 -2.77 -8.11 24.40
C GLN A 167 -3.79 -9.27 24.31
N PRO A 168 -3.35 -10.53 24.12
CA PRO A 168 -4.25 -11.69 24.10
C PRO A 168 -4.93 -11.89 25.46
N ASP A 169 -6.22 -12.22 25.45
CA ASP A 169 -6.93 -12.78 26.59
C ASP A 169 -6.88 -14.28 26.56
N ALA A 170 -5.81 -14.88 27.08
CA ALA A 170 -5.62 -16.33 27.06
C ALA A 170 -6.77 -17.10 27.75
N ALA A 171 -7.35 -16.53 28.81
CA ALA A 171 -8.47 -17.19 29.52
C ALA A 171 -9.73 -17.23 28.66
N ARG A 172 -10.04 -16.12 27.97
CA ARG A 172 -11.19 -16.07 27.06
C ARG A 172 -11.01 -16.99 25.86
N ILE A 173 -9.83 -17.00 25.26
CA ILE A 173 -9.50 -17.89 24.13
C ILE A 173 -9.63 -19.35 24.55
N ALA A 174 -9.07 -19.75 25.70
CA ALA A 174 -9.16 -21.10 26.20
C ALA A 174 -10.60 -21.52 26.50
N ALA A 175 -11.41 -20.65 27.11
CA ALA A 175 -12.81 -20.93 27.41
C ALA A 175 -13.67 -21.21 26.16
N ASP A 176 -13.39 -20.52 25.05
CA ASP A 176 -14.10 -20.71 23.79
C ASP A 176 -13.54 -21.91 22.99
N LEU A 177 -12.25 -22.20 23.11
CA LEU A 177 -11.60 -23.29 22.38
C LEU A 177 -11.89 -24.66 23.00
N GLU A 178 -11.93 -24.78 24.34
CA GLU A 178 -12.07 -26.06 25.05
C GLU A 178 -13.32 -26.84 24.68
N PRO A 179 -14.52 -26.24 24.53
CA PRO A 179 -15.72 -26.96 24.10
C PRO A 179 -15.83 -27.16 22.58
N ALA A 180 -14.97 -26.51 21.78
CA ALA A 180 -15.07 -26.47 20.31
C ALA A 180 -14.33 -27.65 19.65
N TRP A 181 -14.75 -28.89 19.97
CA TRP A 181 -14.14 -30.13 19.48
C TRP A 181 -14.16 -30.28 17.96
N GLU A 182 -15.11 -29.63 17.28
CA GLU A 182 -15.26 -29.61 15.83
C GLU A 182 -14.03 -29.04 15.11
N VAL A 183 -13.21 -28.20 15.75
CA VAL A 183 -11.96 -27.66 15.16
C VAL A 183 -10.92 -28.76 14.93
N LEU A 184 -11.06 -29.91 15.58
CA LEU A 184 -10.18 -31.07 15.36
C LEU A 184 -10.56 -31.87 14.12
N GLY A 185 -11.71 -31.59 13.50
CA GLY A 185 -12.25 -32.38 12.38
C GLY A 185 -11.28 -32.51 11.21
N GLU A 186 -10.59 -31.45 10.85
CA GLU A 186 -9.59 -31.46 9.76
C GLU A 186 -8.39 -32.37 10.12
N ALA A 187 -7.84 -32.23 11.33
CA ALA A 187 -6.73 -33.02 11.78
C ALA A 187 -7.08 -34.52 11.84
N VAL A 188 -8.25 -34.84 12.37
CA VAL A 188 -8.76 -36.22 12.43
C VAL A 188 -8.96 -36.80 11.03
N GLN A 189 -9.59 -36.06 10.12
CA GLN A 189 -9.77 -36.49 8.73
C GLN A 189 -8.41 -36.73 8.04
N THR A 190 -7.45 -35.85 8.25
CA THR A 190 -6.12 -35.97 7.64
C THR A 190 -5.40 -37.24 8.11
N VAL A 191 -5.46 -37.54 9.42
CA VAL A 191 -4.87 -38.74 9.99
C VAL A 191 -5.57 -40.00 9.47
N LEU A 192 -6.90 -40.00 9.41
CA LEU A 192 -7.69 -41.14 8.90
C LEU A 192 -7.37 -41.41 7.42
N ARG A 193 -7.31 -40.36 6.59
CA ARG A 193 -6.90 -40.50 5.17
C ARG A 193 -5.49 -41.04 5.01
N ALA A 194 -4.55 -40.56 5.81
CA ALA A 194 -3.18 -41.07 5.81
C ALA A 194 -3.11 -42.56 6.21
N ALA A 195 -4.03 -43.01 7.06
CA ALA A 195 -4.16 -44.44 7.45
C ALA A 195 -4.97 -45.27 6.45
N GLY A 196 -5.42 -44.69 5.30
CA GLY A 196 -6.18 -45.42 4.26
C GLY A 196 -7.66 -45.61 4.56
N VAL A 197 -8.21 -44.90 5.53
CA VAL A 197 -9.67 -44.93 5.82
C VAL A 197 -10.39 -44.09 4.75
N PRO A 198 -11.36 -44.65 4.01
CA PRO A 198 -12.12 -43.88 3.02
C PRO A 198 -13.02 -42.81 3.68
N ASN A 199 -13.40 -41.77 2.88
CA ASN A 199 -14.30 -40.71 3.33
C ASN A 199 -15.70 -41.25 3.64
#